data_959bb2cea0cd140971f67ae05debe31d
#
_entry.id   959bb2cea0cd140971f67ae05debe31d
#
_cell.length_a   1.000
_cell.length_b   1.000
_cell.length_c   1.000
_cell.angle_alpha   90.00
_cell.angle_beta   90.00
_cell.angle_gamma   90.00
#
_symmetry.space_group_name_H-M   'P 1'
#
loop_
_entity.id
_entity.type
_entity.pdbx_description
1 polymer ?
#
loop_
_entity_poly.entity_id
_entity_poly.type
_entity_poly.pdbx_seq_one_letter_code
_entity_poly.pdbx_strand_id
1 'polypeptide(L)'
;MDFINLAHGVQYMVGAYLVAVFSAYTESFAVGLVLALCLSLALGLLLEVSVFRHLYGADYLYQVLATFGVIVFVDHTLKFIFGAAPLSVAIPDILSGTVTIAPGMRYPVYRLVVIASGIAVALLCAWMVNRTRLGMLVRAGASNAPLVSALGVNIRLLFTVVFGLGAMLAGFAGALTAPILSVEPGIGANVLILAFVVIVIGGVGSIRGSFVAALLIGLTDTLGRSFAPLLLRAVFDPSTASQVGRALAPMLIYILMAAVLFFRPAGNLSTR
;
A
#
# COMPACT_ATOMS: atom_id res chain seq x y z
N MET A 1 12.10 -10.31 11.65
CA MET A 1 10.84 -10.95 11.26
C MET A 1 10.99 -11.35 9.81
N ASP A 2 11.17 -12.60 9.54
CA ASP A 2 11.17 -13.11 8.17
C ASP A 2 9.76 -13.54 7.76
N PHE A 3 8.74 -12.75 8.16
CA PHE A 3 7.35 -13.01 7.88
C PHE A 3 6.88 -12.21 6.66
N ILE A 4 6.56 -12.90 5.57
CA ILE A 4 5.98 -12.26 4.38
C ILE A 4 4.47 -12.21 4.53
N ASN A 5 3.94 -11.02 4.75
CA ASN A 5 2.52 -10.78 4.89
C ASN A 5 1.89 -10.36 3.55
N LEU A 6 1.35 -11.32 2.82
CA LEU A 6 0.60 -11.03 1.60
C LEU A 6 -0.78 -10.39 1.87
N ALA A 7 -1.29 -10.46 3.10
CA ALA A 7 -2.58 -9.88 3.44
C ALA A 7 -2.58 -8.34 3.52
N HIS A 8 -1.43 -7.66 3.35
CA HIS A 8 -1.36 -6.19 3.35
C HIS A 8 -2.21 -5.53 2.25
N GLY A 9 -2.29 -6.15 1.07
CA GLY A 9 -3.17 -5.68 0.00
C GLY A 9 -4.65 -5.72 0.37
N VAL A 10 -5.05 -6.74 1.14
CA VAL A 10 -6.42 -6.84 1.65
C VAL A 10 -6.72 -5.75 2.68
N GLN A 11 -5.77 -5.39 3.54
CA GLN A 11 -5.93 -4.31 4.51
C GLN A 11 -6.13 -2.96 3.81
N TYR A 12 -5.44 -2.72 2.68
CA TYR A 12 -5.70 -1.58 1.80
C TYR A 12 -7.15 -1.60 1.27
N MET A 13 -7.60 -2.73 0.73
CA MET A 13 -8.95 -2.90 0.21
C MET A 13 -10.01 -2.67 1.31
N VAL A 14 -9.82 -3.26 2.48
CA VAL A 14 -10.71 -3.07 3.63
C VAL A 14 -10.80 -1.58 4.01
N GLY A 15 -9.68 -0.86 4.06
CA GLY A 15 -9.66 0.58 4.34
C GLY A 15 -10.46 1.39 3.32
N ALA A 16 -10.38 1.04 2.03
CA ALA A 16 -11.17 1.67 0.97
C ALA A 16 -12.68 1.41 1.14
N TYR A 17 -13.07 0.17 1.46
CA TYR A 17 -14.47 -0.15 1.74
C TYR A 17 -14.99 0.55 3.00
N LEU A 18 -14.20 0.58 4.06
CA LEU A 18 -14.59 1.22 5.32
C LEU A 18 -14.84 2.73 5.12
N VAL A 19 -13.95 3.43 4.41
CA VAL A 19 -14.19 4.85 4.14
C VAL A 19 -15.41 5.06 3.24
N ALA A 20 -15.64 4.19 2.26
CA ALA A 20 -16.82 4.26 1.41
C ALA A 20 -18.11 4.16 2.23
N VAL A 21 -18.17 3.18 3.12
CA VAL A 21 -19.34 2.95 3.99
C VAL A 21 -19.51 4.10 4.99
N PHE A 22 -18.47 4.44 5.75
CA PHE A 22 -18.60 5.44 6.80
C PHE A 22 -18.78 6.85 6.26
N SER A 23 -18.19 7.21 5.12
CA SER A 23 -18.45 8.52 4.51
C SER A 23 -19.89 8.65 4.03
N ALA A 24 -20.48 7.56 3.53
CA ALA A 24 -21.90 7.53 3.15
C ALA A 24 -22.84 7.65 4.37
N TYR A 25 -22.51 6.99 5.49
CA TYR A 25 -23.33 7.07 6.70
C TYR A 25 -23.21 8.40 7.46
N THR A 26 -22.00 9.00 7.47
CA THR A 26 -21.73 10.21 8.26
C THR A 26 -21.82 11.49 7.44
N GLU A 27 -22.06 11.37 6.13
CA GLU A 27 -22.02 12.47 5.16
C GLU A 27 -20.73 13.30 5.23
N SER A 28 -19.66 12.71 5.81
CA SER A 28 -18.39 13.37 6.02
C SER A 28 -17.22 12.42 5.72
N PHE A 29 -16.44 12.76 4.70
CA PHE A 29 -15.22 12.03 4.38
C PHE A 29 -14.20 12.02 5.53
N ALA A 30 -14.06 13.13 6.26
CA ALA A 30 -13.10 13.23 7.35
C ALA A 30 -13.45 12.29 8.51
N VAL A 31 -14.74 12.25 8.90
CA VAL A 31 -15.21 11.32 9.93
C VAL A 31 -15.09 9.88 9.45
N GLY A 32 -15.50 9.61 8.20
CA GLY A 32 -15.36 8.30 7.57
C GLY A 32 -13.91 7.82 7.56
N LEU A 33 -12.95 8.70 7.24
CA LEU A 33 -11.52 8.40 7.27
C LEU A 33 -11.03 8.01 8.67
N VAL A 34 -11.38 8.78 9.70
CA VAL A 34 -10.98 8.48 11.09
C VAL A 34 -11.55 7.14 11.54
N LEU A 35 -12.82 6.86 11.27
CA LEU A 35 -13.45 5.59 11.60
C LEU A 35 -12.81 4.42 10.82
N ALA A 36 -12.52 4.62 9.54
CA ALA A 36 -11.83 3.62 8.73
C ALA A 36 -10.43 3.30 9.28
N LEU A 37 -9.68 4.31 9.74
CA LEU A 37 -8.37 4.11 10.36
C LEU A 37 -8.45 3.33 11.68
N CYS A 38 -9.37 3.71 12.57
CA CYS A 38 -9.57 3.02 13.84
C CYS A 38 -9.96 1.55 13.61
N LEU A 39 -10.85 1.30 12.66
CA LEU A 39 -11.31 -0.06 12.39
C LEU A 39 -10.26 -0.88 11.62
N SER A 40 -9.49 -0.27 10.71
CA SER A 40 -8.35 -0.94 10.06
C SER A 40 -7.28 -1.33 11.08
N LEU A 41 -7.00 -0.48 12.06
CA LEU A 41 -6.12 -0.80 13.18
C LEU A 41 -6.67 -1.99 13.98
N ALA A 42 -7.94 -1.93 14.37
CA ALA A 42 -8.59 -2.98 15.16
C ALA A 42 -8.59 -4.33 14.42
N LEU A 43 -8.95 -4.33 13.14
CA LEU A 43 -8.92 -5.53 12.29
C LEU A 43 -7.50 -6.06 12.10
N GLY A 44 -6.52 -5.17 11.94
CA GLY A 44 -5.11 -5.58 11.89
C GLY A 44 -4.65 -6.26 13.18
N LEU A 45 -4.97 -5.68 14.34
CA LEU A 45 -4.67 -6.27 15.63
C LEU A 45 -5.38 -7.62 15.83
N LEU A 46 -6.64 -7.71 15.41
CA LEU A 46 -7.43 -8.95 15.47
C LEU A 46 -6.78 -10.05 14.62
N LEU A 47 -6.45 -9.75 13.36
CA LEU A 47 -5.79 -10.71 12.45
C LEU A 47 -4.43 -11.17 12.98
N GLU A 48 -3.65 -10.26 13.56
CA GLU A 48 -2.37 -10.61 14.16
C GLU A 48 -2.55 -11.58 15.32
N VAL A 49 -3.45 -11.27 16.27
CA VAL A 49 -3.65 -12.09 17.47
C VAL A 49 -4.30 -13.43 17.14
N SER A 50 -5.25 -13.48 16.19
CA SER A 50 -5.99 -14.69 15.86
C SER A 50 -5.27 -15.62 14.89
N VAL A 51 -4.54 -15.08 13.92
CA VAL A 51 -3.95 -15.86 12.81
C VAL A 51 -2.41 -15.74 12.80
N PHE A 52 -1.88 -14.54 12.59
CA PHE A 52 -0.47 -14.39 12.21
C PHE A 52 0.51 -14.67 13.36
N ARG A 53 0.11 -14.38 14.59
CA ARG A 53 0.92 -14.71 15.78
C ARG A 53 1.32 -16.19 15.86
N HIS A 54 0.45 -17.08 15.43
CA HIS A 54 0.68 -18.52 15.46
C HIS A 54 1.60 -19.00 14.33
N LEU A 55 1.86 -18.15 13.36
CA LEU A 55 2.64 -18.46 12.16
C LEU A 55 4.09 -17.93 12.19
N TYR A 56 4.46 -17.12 13.20
CA TYR A 56 5.81 -16.53 13.25
C TYR A 56 6.95 -17.55 13.38
N GLY A 57 6.68 -18.75 13.86
CA GLY A 57 7.64 -19.85 13.91
C GLY A 57 7.39 -20.97 12.90
N ALA A 58 6.39 -20.80 12.03
CA ALA A 58 6.03 -21.80 11.04
C ALA A 58 6.90 -21.68 9.77
N ASP A 59 6.96 -22.77 9.00
CA ASP A 59 7.64 -22.77 7.70
C ASP A 59 7.03 -21.72 6.77
N TYR A 60 7.86 -21.14 5.92
CA TYR A 60 7.51 -20.10 4.94
C TYR A 60 6.26 -20.46 4.10
N LEU A 61 6.13 -21.71 3.69
CA LEU A 61 4.99 -22.17 2.89
C LEU A 61 3.67 -22.04 3.66
N TYR A 62 3.66 -22.36 4.96
CA TYR A 62 2.45 -22.19 5.80
C TYR A 62 2.09 -20.73 5.99
N GLN A 63 3.07 -19.84 6.11
CA GLN A 63 2.84 -18.40 6.21
C GLN A 63 2.19 -17.86 4.93
N VAL A 64 2.73 -18.21 3.76
CA VAL A 64 2.18 -17.82 2.46
C VAL A 64 0.75 -18.35 2.28
N LEU A 65 0.53 -19.64 2.59
CA LEU A 65 -0.80 -20.26 2.44
C LEU A 65 -1.84 -19.60 3.36
N ALA A 66 -1.49 -19.34 4.60
CA ALA A 66 -2.40 -18.70 5.55
C ALA A 66 -2.72 -17.26 5.17
N THR A 67 -1.72 -16.46 4.76
CA THR A 67 -1.95 -15.08 4.29
C THR A 67 -2.77 -15.06 3.01
N PHE A 68 -2.57 -16.01 2.11
CA PHE A 68 -3.40 -16.17 0.92
C PHE A 68 -4.85 -16.56 1.27
N GLY A 69 -5.03 -17.48 2.25
CA GLY A 69 -6.35 -17.82 2.77
C GLY A 69 -7.09 -16.61 3.32
N VAL A 70 -6.41 -15.73 4.06
CA VAL A 70 -6.98 -14.46 4.54
C VAL A 70 -7.39 -13.54 3.37
N ILE A 71 -6.58 -13.46 2.31
CA ILE A 71 -6.90 -12.67 1.11
C ILE A 71 -8.22 -13.16 0.50
N VAL A 72 -8.30 -14.46 0.22
CA VAL A 72 -9.49 -15.08 -0.41
C VAL A 72 -10.72 -14.90 0.49
N PHE A 73 -10.56 -15.16 1.78
CA PHE A 73 -11.67 -15.03 2.73
C PHE A 73 -12.23 -13.60 2.79
N VAL A 74 -11.36 -12.58 2.91
CA VAL A 74 -11.81 -11.19 3.02
C VAL A 74 -12.37 -10.68 1.69
N ASP A 75 -11.74 -11.02 0.56
CA ASP A 75 -12.22 -10.62 -0.77
C ASP A 75 -13.64 -11.16 -1.03
N HIS A 76 -13.86 -12.44 -0.78
CA HIS A 76 -15.18 -13.04 -0.93
C HIS A 76 -16.20 -12.54 0.09
N THR A 77 -15.77 -12.23 1.32
CA THR A 77 -16.64 -11.64 2.34
C THR A 77 -17.11 -10.24 1.91
N LEU A 78 -16.20 -9.39 1.43
CA LEU A 78 -16.56 -8.06 0.92
C LEU A 78 -17.47 -8.16 -0.30
N LYS A 79 -17.19 -9.09 -1.21
CA LYS A 79 -18.04 -9.36 -2.37
C LYS A 79 -19.43 -9.86 -1.99
N PHE A 80 -19.53 -10.68 -0.93
CA PHE A 80 -20.81 -11.16 -0.42
C PHE A 80 -21.64 -10.04 0.24
N ILE A 81 -20.99 -9.14 0.99
CA ILE A 81 -21.64 -8.05 1.72
C ILE A 81 -22.04 -6.90 0.78
N PHE A 82 -21.13 -6.47 -0.09
CA PHE A 82 -21.29 -5.26 -0.92
C PHE A 82 -21.60 -5.56 -2.39
N GLY A 83 -21.54 -6.82 -2.79
CA GLY A 83 -21.71 -7.23 -4.19
C GLY A 83 -20.43 -7.01 -5.02
N ALA A 84 -20.56 -7.20 -6.34
CA ALA A 84 -19.46 -7.04 -7.28
C ALA A 84 -19.40 -5.64 -7.91
N ALA A 85 -20.42 -4.80 -7.69
CA ALA A 85 -20.48 -3.46 -8.26
C ALA A 85 -19.47 -2.54 -7.57
N PRO A 86 -18.72 -1.73 -8.33
CA PRO A 86 -17.78 -0.77 -7.75
C PRO A 86 -18.52 0.28 -6.91
N LEU A 87 -17.96 0.60 -5.74
CA LEU A 87 -18.41 1.72 -4.92
C LEU A 87 -17.59 2.97 -5.27
N SER A 88 -18.27 4.12 -5.34
CA SER A 88 -17.63 5.42 -5.51
C SER A 88 -17.68 6.22 -4.22
N VAL A 89 -16.59 6.89 -3.90
CA VAL A 89 -16.50 7.81 -2.76
C VAL A 89 -16.43 9.24 -3.28
N ALA A 90 -17.31 10.10 -2.79
CA ALA A 90 -17.30 11.51 -3.19
C ALA A 90 -16.06 12.22 -2.63
N ILE A 91 -15.44 13.06 -3.46
CA ILE A 91 -14.38 13.96 -3.00
C ILE A 91 -15.04 15.03 -2.11
N PRO A 92 -14.51 15.33 -0.92
CA PRO A 92 -15.03 16.40 -0.07
C PRO A 92 -15.09 17.74 -0.81
N ASP A 93 -16.15 18.52 -0.61
CA ASP A 93 -16.36 19.80 -1.32
C ASP A 93 -15.18 20.78 -1.14
N ILE A 94 -14.57 20.79 0.05
CA ILE A 94 -13.40 21.62 0.37
C ILE A 94 -12.20 21.26 -0.51
N LEU A 95 -12.10 19.99 -1.00
CA LEU A 95 -11.00 19.46 -1.79
C LEU A 95 -11.36 19.20 -3.26
N SER A 96 -12.60 19.52 -3.66
CA SER A 96 -13.08 19.30 -5.04
C SER A 96 -12.54 20.33 -6.04
N GLY A 97 -11.90 21.41 -5.56
CA GLY A 97 -11.34 22.47 -6.36
C GLY A 97 -10.12 22.08 -7.21
N THR A 98 -9.71 23.00 -8.07
CA THR A 98 -8.49 22.89 -8.87
C THR A 98 -7.57 24.09 -8.61
N VAL A 99 -6.26 23.85 -8.58
CA VAL A 99 -5.22 24.89 -8.51
C VAL A 99 -4.51 24.99 -9.85
N THR A 100 -4.24 26.20 -10.31
CA THR A 100 -3.45 26.42 -11.51
C THR A 100 -1.96 26.38 -11.17
N ILE A 101 -1.27 25.32 -11.62
CA ILE A 101 0.19 25.13 -11.38
C ILE A 101 1.01 25.89 -12.43
N ALA A 102 0.53 25.95 -13.66
CA ALA A 102 1.16 26.68 -14.77
C ALA A 102 0.07 27.28 -15.68
N PRO A 103 0.38 28.25 -16.53
CA PRO A 103 -0.56 28.82 -17.47
C PRO A 103 -1.24 27.71 -18.30
N GLY A 104 -2.57 27.57 -18.15
CA GLY A 104 -3.37 26.54 -18.82
C GLY A 104 -3.39 25.16 -18.18
N MET A 105 -2.65 24.91 -17.08
CA MET A 105 -2.59 23.61 -16.39
C MET A 105 -3.30 23.68 -15.03
N ARG A 106 -4.53 23.14 -14.98
CA ARG A 106 -5.30 22.99 -13.75
C ARG A 106 -5.06 21.60 -13.15
N TYR A 107 -4.78 21.55 -11.84
CA TYR A 107 -4.53 20.28 -11.12
C TYR A 107 -5.51 20.13 -9.96
N PRO A 108 -6.14 18.94 -9.76
CA PRO A 108 -7.10 18.72 -8.69
C PRO A 108 -6.45 18.85 -7.30
N VAL A 109 -7.06 19.62 -6.41
CA VAL A 109 -6.59 19.84 -5.03
C VAL A 109 -6.48 18.51 -4.29
N TYR A 110 -7.46 17.62 -4.44
CA TYR A 110 -7.45 16.32 -3.78
C TYR A 110 -6.20 15.50 -4.08
N ARG A 111 -5.71 15.51 -5.31
CA ARG A 111 -4.47 14.79 -5.67
C ARG A 111 -3.24 15.37 -4.99
N LEU A 112 -3.20 16.69 -4.78
CA LEU A 112 -2.14 17.34 -4.00
C LEU A 112 -2.17 16.90 -2.53
N VAL A 113 -3.37 16.75 -1.96
CA VAL A 113 -3.56 16.24 -0.59
C VAL A 113 -3.07 14.79 -0.48
N VAL A 114 -3.36 13.94 -1.47
CA VAL A 114 -2.85 12.56 -1.50
C VAL A 114 -1.32 12.53 -1.57
N ILE A 115 -0.70 13.37 -2.41
CA ILE A 115 0.76 13.48 -2.49
C ILE A 115 1.34 13.96 -1.15
N ALA A 116 0.78 15.02 -0.58
CA ALA A 116 1.22 15.57 0.71
C ALA A 116 1.09 14.55 1.84
N SER A 117 -0.02 13.79 1.87
CA SER A 117 -0.25 12.70 2.83
C SER A 117 0.80 11.60 2.69
N GLY A 118 1.12 11.19 1.46
CA GLY A 118 2.14 10.18 1.20
C GLY A 118 3.51 10.61 1.72
N ILE A 119 3.90 11.87 1.46
CA ILE A 119 5.16 12.44 1.97
C ILE A 119 5.11 12.53 3.51
N ALA A 120 4.01 12.99 4.09
CA ALA A 120 3.85 13.10 5.54
C ALA A 120 3.96 11.73 6.23
N VAL A 121 3.32 10.69 5.68
CA VAL A 121 3.43 9.31 6.19
C VAL A 121 4.85 8.79 6.07
N ALA A 122 5.53 9.01 4.96
CA ALA A 122 6.92 8.59 4.79
C ALA A 122 7.86 9.26 5.81
N LEU A 123 7.70 10.56 6.04
CA LEU A 123 8.46 11.31 7.05
C LEU A 123 8.13 10.82 8.47
N LEU A 124 6.85 10.59 8.76
CA LEU A 124 6.40 10.06 10.06
C LEU A 124 6.99 8.67 10.32
N CYS A 125 6.93 7.76 9.35
CA CYS A 125 7.53 6.42 9.46
C CYS A 125 9.04 6.51 9.65
N ALA A 126 9.72 7.35 8.87
CA ALA A 126 11.16 7.55 9.00
C ALA A 126 11.53 8.13 10.38
N TRP A 127 10.78 9.10 10.87
CA TRP A 127 10.96 9.68 12.20
C TRP A 127 10.68 8.63 13.28
N MET A 128 9.56 7.92 13.19
CA MET A 128 9.17 6.87 14.15
C MET A 128 10.26 5.80 14.27
N VAL A 129 10.76 5.29 13.14
CA VAL A 129 11.77 4.22 13.16
C VAL A 129 13.14 4.73 13.62
N ASN A 130 13.56 5.94 13.24
CA ASN A 130 14.92 6.41 13.52
C ASN A 130 15.06 7.16 14.86
N ARG A 131 13.96 7.75 15.37
CA ARG A 131 14.01 8.68 16.51
C ARG A 131 13.17 8.26 17.71
N THR A 132 12.38 7.18 17.65
CA THR A 132 11.54 6.75 18.77
C THR A 132 12.04 5.47 19.43
N ARG A 133 11.62 5.25 20.69
CA ARG A 133 11.89 3.99 21.42
C ARG A 133 11.27 2.77 20.73
N LEU A 134 10.07 2.93 20.14
CA LEU A 134 9.43 1.88 19.35
C LEU A 134 10.31 1.48 18.16
N GLY A 135 10.82 2.45 17.41
CA GLY A 135 11.70 2.17 16.27
C GLY A 135 13.00 1.48 16.69
N MET A 136 13.58 1.84 17.83
CA MET A 136 14.75 1.16 18.36
C MET A 136 14.43 -0.31 18.69
N LEU A 137 13.32 -0.57 19.39
CA LEU A 137 12.88 -1.93 19.73
C LEU A 137 12.55 -2.77 18.50
N VAL A 138 11.92 -2.16 17.50
CA VAL A 138 11.59 -2.81 16.21
C VAL A 138 12.86 -3.25 15.49
N ARG A 139 13.87 -2.38 15.37
CA ARG A 139 15.16 -2.72 14.74
C ARG A 139 15.91 -3.81 15.52
N ALA A 140 15.94 -3.69 16.85
CA ALA A 140 16.57 -4.70 17.71
C ALA A 140 15.84 -6.05 17.62
N GLY A 141 14.51 -6.05 17.68
CA GLY A 141 13.68 -7.26 17.56
C GLY A 141 13.76 -7.91 16.17
N ALA A 142 13.90 -7.11 15.12
CA ALA A 142 14.11 -7.62 13.76
C ALA A 142 15.50 -8.27 13.59
N SER A 143 16.52 -7.76 14.30
CA SER A 143 17.88 -8.32 14.26
C SER A 143 18.01 -9.60 15.09
N ASN A 144 17.53 -9.60 16.33
CA ASN A 144 17.60 -10.75 17.23
C ASN A 144 16.48 -10.74 18.27
N ALA A 145 15.32 -11.28 17.89
CA ALA A 145 14.14 -11.35 18.76
C ALA A 145 14.39 -12.12 20.06
N PRO A 146 15.09 -13.30 20.08
CA PRO A 146 15.39 -14.01 21.32
C PRO A 146 16.23 -13.19 22.31
N LEU A 147 17.26 -12.49 21.83
CA LEU A 147 18.11 -11.65 22.69
C LEU A 147 17.31 -10.49 23.30
N VAL A 148 16.48 -9.82 22.50
CA VAL A 148 15.66 -8.71 22.98
C VAL A 148 14.61 -9.18 23.99
N SER A 149 14.06 -10.38 23.79
CA SER A 149 13.17 -11.02 24.76
C SER A 149 13.88 -11.32 26.08
N ALA A 150 15.12 -11.81 26.04
CA ALA A 150 15.94 -12.07 27.25
C ALA A 150 16.23 -10.78 28.01
N LEU A 151 16.26 -9.62 27.37
CA LEU A 151 16.40 -8.31 28.02
C LEU A 151 15.06 -7.77 28.60
N GLY A 152 14.02 -8.60 28.67
CA GLY A 152 12.74 -8.27 29.30
C GLY A 152 11.72 -7.55 28.39
N VAL A 153 12.00 -7.40 27.10
CA VAL A 153 11.06 -6.77 26.17
C VAL A 153 10.02 -7.81 25.71
N ASN A 154 8.75 -7.44 25.81
CA ASN A 154 7.67 -8.28 25.27
C ASN A 154 7.61 -8.19 23.75
N ILE A 155 8.34 -9.10 23.10
CA ILE A 155 8.41 -9.19 21.61
C ILE A 155 7.04 -9.43 20.98
N ARG A 156 6.16 -10.20 21.62
CA ARG A 156 4.81 -10.44 21.08
C ARG A 156 4.01 -9.16 20.98
N LEU A 157 4.00 -8.36 22.05
CA LEU A 157 3.33 -7.07 22.06
C LEU A 157 3.94 -6.11 21.01
N LEU A 158 5.26 -6.09 20.91
CA LEU A 158 5.96 -5.27 19.92
C LEU A 158 5.51 -5.62 18.50
N PHE A 159 5.43 -6.90 18.18
CA PHE A 159 5.01 -7.39 16.86
C PHE A 159 3.53 -7.07 16.57
N THR A 160 2.66 -7.23 17.57
CA THR A 160 1.25 -6.86 17.47
C THR A 160 1.08 -5.36 17.15
N VAL A 161 1.81 -4.48 17.85
CA VAL A 161 1.75 -3.04 17.61
C VAL A 161 2.24 -2.68 16.21
N VAL A 162 3.37 -3.24 15.79
CA VAL A 162 3.94 -3.00 14.45
C VAL A 162 2.99 -3.47 13.36
N PHE A 163 2.39 -4.65 13.54
CA PHE A 163 1.43 -5.19 12.59
C PHE A 163 0.17 -4.32 12.50
N GLY A 164 -0.39 -3.93 13.65
CA GLY A 164 -1.56 -3.05 13.71
C GLY A 164 -1.30 -1.68 13.05
N LEU A 165 -0.13 -1.08 13.29
CA LEU A 165 0.27 0.15 12.62
C LEU A 165 0.41 -0.03 11.11
N GLY A 166 1.00 -1.15 10.67
CA GLY A 166 1.10 -1.48 9.24
C GLY A 166 -0.28 -1.63 8.60
N ALA A 167 -1.21 -2.31 9.26
CA ALA A 167 -2.60 -2.48 8.81
C ALA A 167 -3.33 -1.13 8.72
N MET A 168 -3.17 -0.26 9.72
CA MET A 168 -3.73 1.08 9.73
C MET A 168 -3.20 1.92 8.57
N LEU A 169 -1.89 1.87 8.30
CA LEU A 169 -1.27 2.59 7.18
C LEU A 169 -1.73 2.07 5.82
N ALA A 170 -1.88 0.75 5.66
CA ALA A 170 -2.44 0.16 4.46
C ALA A 170 -3.91 0.59 4.27
N GLY A 171 -4.73 0.54 5.32
CA GLY A 171 -6.10 1.04 5.32
C GLY A 171 -6.18 2.53 5.01
N PHE A 172 -5.26 3.34 5.54
CA PHE A 172 -5.15 4.78 5.22
C PHE A 172 -4.89 5.02 3.73
N ALA A 173 -3.94 4.27 3.14
CA ALA A 173 -3.67 4.37 1.72
C ALA A 173 -4.90 4.01 0.87
N GLY A 174 -5.63 2.94 1.23
CA GLY A 174 -6.88 2.55 0.59
C GLY A 174 -7.96 3.62 0.72
N ALA A 175 -8.15 4.15 1.91
CA ALA A 175 -9.14 5.19 2.19
C ALA A 175 -8.86 6.49 1.42
N LEU A 176 -7.60 6.91 1.31
CA LEU A 176 -7.22 8.11 0.55
C LEU A 176 -7.34 7.94 -0.96
N THR A 177 -7.16 6.73 -1.47
CA THR A 177 -7.27 6.49 -2.91
C THR A 177 -8.70 6.18 -3.37
N ALA A 178 -9.60 5.84 -2.46
CA ALA A 178 -11.00 5.50 -2.74
C ALA A 178 -11.76 6.57 -3.56
N PRO A 179 -11.59 7.90 -3.33
CA PRO A 179 -12.23 8.92 -4.17
C PRO A 179 -11.63 9.06 -5.58
N ILE A 180 -10.45 8.50 -5.83
CA ILE A 180 -9.78 8.57 -7.15
C ILE A 180 -9.98 7.28 -7.94
N LEU A 181 -9.99 6.15 -7.23
CA LEU A 181 -10.12 4.81 -7.79
C LEU A 181 -11.47 4.22 -7.36
N SER A 182 -12.07 3.43 -8.24
CA SER A 182 -13.24 2.65 -7.86
C SER A 182 -12.90 1.64 -6.78
N VAL A 183 -13.74 1.57 -5.75
CA VAL A 183 -13.59 0.57 -4.68
C VAL A 183 -14.32 -0.69 -5.12
N GLU A 184 -13.57 -1.70 -5.51
CA GLU A 184 -14.09 -2.95 -6.04
C GLU A 184 -13.39 -4.17 -5.42
N PRO A 185 -14.03 -5.34 -5.37
CA PRO A 185 -13.38 -6.57 -4.95
C PRO A 185 -12.17 -6.88 -5.83
N GLY A 186 -11.09 -7.38 -5.23
CA GLY A 186 -9.85 -7.69 -5.96
C GLY A 186 -8.85 -6.53 -6.04
N ILE A 187 -9.22 -5.28 -5.74
CA ILE A 187 -8.27 -4.14 -5.77
C ILE A 187 -7.05 -4.39 -4.85
N GLY A 188 -7.26 -5.13 -3.76
CA GLY A 188 -6.19 -5.49 -2.82
C GLY A 188 -5.09 -6.34 -3.46
N ALA A 189 -5.44 -7.26 -4.36
CA ALA A 189 -4.46 -8.09 -5.07
C ALA A 189 -3.60 -7.25 -6.02
N ASN A 190 -4.19 -6.31 -6.74
CA ASN A 190 -3.45 -5.42 -7.64
C ASN A 190 -2.45 -4.55 -6.88
N VAL A 191 -2.86 -4.00 -5.74
CA VAL A 191 -1.99 -3.18 -4.89
C VAL A 191 -0.90 -4.01 -4.22
N LEU A 192 -1.21 -5.25 -3.81
CA LEU A 192 -0.22 -6.17 -3.26
C LEU A 192 0.93 -6.44 -4.23
N ILE A 193 0.63 -6.68 -5.51
CA ILE A 193 1.66 -6.91 -6.53
C ILE A 193 2.57 -5.68 -6.65
N LEU A 194 2.00 -4.48 -6.71
CA LEU A 194 2.79 -3.23 -6.76
C LEU A 194 3.62 -3.02 -5.49
N ALA A 195 3.05 -3.29 -4.32
CA ALA A 195 3.76 -3.20 -3.04
C ALA A 195 4.93 -4.20 -2.99
N PHE A 196 4.75 -5.41 -3.51
CA PHE A 196 5.82 -6.39 -3.62
C PHE A 196 6.97 -5.90 -4.51
N VAL A 197 6.66 -5.33 -5.68
CA VAL A 197 7.67 -4.73 -6.57
C VAL A 197 8.42 -3.59 -5.87
N VAL A 198 7.71 -2.74 -5.11
CA VAL A 198 8.31 -1.66 -4.30
C VAL A 198 9.30 -2.24 -3.28
N ILE A 199 8.93 -3.30 -2.57
CA ILE A 199 9.78 -3.94 -1.56
C ILE A 199 11.03 -4.57 -2.20
N VAL A 200 10.86 -5.22 -3.34
CA VAL A 200 11.97 -5.86 -4.07
C VAL A 200 12.97 -4.82 -4.57
N ILE A 201 12.49 -3.73 -5.18
CA ILE A 201 13.36 -2.65 -5.69
C ILE A 201 13.98 -1.86 -4.53
N GLY A 202 13.20 -1.54 -3.50
CA GLY A 202 13.63 -0.73 -2.36
C GLY A 202 14.56 -1.44 -1.39
N GLY A 203 14.52 -2.78 -1.39
CA GLY A 203 15.20 -3.66 -0.44
C GLY A 203 14.40 -3.89 0.83
N VAL A 204 14.35 -5.16 1.25
CA VAL A 204 13.62 -5.59 2.45
C VAL A 204 14.17 -4.87 3.68
N GLY A 205 13.28 -4.26 4.49
CA GLY A 205 13.65 -3.56 5.72
C GLY A 205 14.12 -2.10 5.56
N SER A 206 14.22 -1.58 4.33
CA SER A 206 14.64 -0.20 4.07
C SER A 206 13.44 0.72 3.80
N ILE A 207 13.03 1.54 4.78
CA ILE A 207 11.96 2.53 4.59
C ILE A 207 12.34 3.57 3.53
N ARG A 208 13.59 4.05 3.53
CA ARG A 208 14.08 5.00 2.53
C ARG A 208 14.08 4.38 1.14
N GLY A 209 14.55 3.13 1.04
CA GLY A 209 14.55 2.37 -0.20
C GLY A 209 13.15 2.17 -0.75
N SER A 210 12.21 1.73 0.09
CA SER A 210 10.80 1.55 -0.30
C SER A 210 10.15 2.85 -0.76
N PHE A 211 10.43 3.99 -0.11
CA PHE A 211 9.90 5.30 -0.53
C PHE A 211 10.41 5.71 -1.92
N VAL A 212 11.72 5.60 -2.16
CA VAL A 212 12.30 5.93 -3.46
C VAL A 212 11.81 4.97 -4.54
N ALA A 213 11.72 3.66 -4.23
CA ALA A 213 11.17 2.66 -5.15
C ALA A 213 9.71 2.95 -5.50
N ALA A 214 8.88 3.34 -4.51
CA ALA A 214 7.49 3.71 -4.74
C ALA A 214 7.36 4.93 -5.67
N LEU A 215 8.22 5.95 -5.51
CA LEU A 215 8.27 7.10 -6.41
C LEU A 215 8.69 6.70 -7.82
N LEU A 216 9.72 5.87 -7.97
CA LEU A 216 10.19 5.38 -9.26
C LEU A 216 9.11 4.57 -9.99
N ILE A 217 8.42 3.66 -9.27
CA ILE A 217 7.33 2.85 -9.83
C ILE A 217 6.15 3.74 -10.23
N GLY A 218 5.73 4.65 -9.35
CA GLY A 218 4.64 5.59 -9.65
C GLY A 218 4.95 6.49 -10.85
N LEU A 219 6.19 6.96 -10.97
CA LEU A 219 6.65 7.73 -12.12
C LEU A 219 6.65 6.87 -13.40
N THR A 220 7.19 5.66 -13.33
CA THR A 220 7.22 4.72 -14.45
C THR A 220 5.80 4.36 -14.94
N ASP A 221 4.88 4.08 -14.03
CA ASP A 221 3.47 3.81 -14.37
C ASP A 221 2.81 5.03 -15.04
N THR A 222 2.99 6.21 -14.46
CA THR A 222 2.41 7.46 -15.00
C THR A 222 2.97 7.82 -16.36
N LEU A 223 4.29 7.76 -16.51
CA LEU A 223 4.94 8.00 -17.80
C LEU A 223 4.56 6.94 -18.83
N GLY A 224 4.52 5.68 -18.43
CA GLY A 224 4.10 4.57 -19.29
C GLY A 224 2.69 4.79 -19.83
N ARG A 225 1.72 5.06 -18.96
CA ARG A 225 0.33 5.31 -19.37
C ARG A 225 0.16 6.56 -20.24
N SER A 226 0.99 7.58 -20.02
CA SER A 226 0.91 8.85 -20.76
C SER A 226 1.63 8.78 -22.12
N PHE A 227 2.83 8.23 -22.16
CA PHE A 227 3.70 8.28 -23.33
C PHE A 227 3.63 7.03 -24.21
N ALA A 228 3.36 5.84 -23.67
CA ALA A 228 3.30 4.62 -24.49
C ALA A 228 2.25 4.73 -25.62
N PRO A 229 1.01 5.20 -25.39
CA PRO A 229 0.05 5.42 -26.48
C PRO A 229 0.54 6.43 -27.52
N LEU A 230 1.23 7.51 -27.09
CA LEU A 230 1.75 8.54 -27.99
C LEU A 230 2.84 7.99 -28.93
N LEU A 231 3.78 7.24 -28.38
CA LEU A 231 4.86 6.61 -29.15
C LEU A 231 4.32 5.58 -30.14
N LEU A 232 3.31 4.81 -29.73
CA LEU A 232 2.71 3.78 -30.58
C LEU A 232 1.87 4.35 -31.72
N ARG A 233 1.40 5.59 -31.65
CA ARG A 233 0.70 6.27 -32.77
C ARG A 233 1.59 6.50 -33.99
N ALA A 234 2.91 6.39 -33.84
CA ALA A 234 3.83 6.46 -34.97
C ALA A 234 3.77 5.20 -35.87
N VAL A 235 3.27 4.06 -35.32
CA VAL A 235 3.26 2.76 -35.99
C VAL A 235 1.84 2.19 -36.16
N PHE A 236 0.94 2.49 -35.22
CA PHE A 236 -0.42 1.97 -35.17
C PHE A 236 -1.46 3.09 -35.32
N ASP A 237 -2.69 2.73 -35.71
CA ASP A 237 -3.82 3.63 -35.68
C ASP A 237 -4.14 4.10 -34.22
N PRO A 238 -4.80 5.25 -34.03
CA PRO A 238 -5.01 5.85 -32.70
C PRO A 238 -5.75 4.95 -31.70
N SER A 239 -6.68 4.12 -32.17
CA SER A 239 -7.45 3.19 -31.32
C SER A 239 -6.57 2.05 -30.80
N THR A 240 -5.85 1.39 -31.70
CA THR A 240 -4.91 0.30 -31.39
C THR A 240 -3.74 0.81 -30.55
N ALA A 241 -3.15 1.94 -30.90
CA ALA A 241 -2.06 2.55 -30.12
C ALA A 241 -2.51 2.84 -28.68
N SER A 242 -3.74 3.29 -28.48
CA SER A 242 -4.30 3.58 -27.17
C SER A 242 -4.57 2.31 -26.34
N GLN A 243 -5.04 1.23 -26.97
CA GLN A 243 -5.27 -0.06 -26.31
C GLN A 243 -3.95 -0.74 -25.93
N VAL A 244 -3.04 -0.88 -26.89
CA VAL A 244 -1.72 -1.50 -26.68
C VAL A 244 -0.90 -0.69 -25.68
N GLY A 245 -0.90 0.64 -25.77
CA GLY A 245 -0.18 1.50 -24.84
C GLY A 245 -0.64 1.33 -23.38
N ARG A 246 -1.95 1.24 -23.14
CA ARG A 246 -2.49 0.98 -21.81
C ARG A 246 -2.15 -0.42 -21.28
N ALA A 247 -2.06 -1.42 -22.16
CA ALA A 247 -1.66 -2.77 -21.78
C ALA A 247 -0.16 -2.88 -21.49
N LEU A 248 0.69 -2.12 -22.22
CA LEU A 248 2.13 -2.12 -22.03
C LEU A 248 2.59 -1.34 -20.80
N ALA A 249 1.87 -0.29 -20.41
CA ALA A 249 2.26 0.56 -19.29
C ALA A 249 2.54 -0.21 -17.98
N PRO A 250 1.67 -1.12 -17.51
CA PRO A 250 1.97 -1.96 -16.34
C PRO A 250 3.18 -2.86 -16.54
N MET A 251 3.47 -3.32 -17.77
CA MET A 251 4.64 -4.17 -18.05
C MET A 251 5.96 -3.43 -17.83
N LEU A 252 6.00 -2.11 -18.02
CA LEU A 252 7.18 -1.30 -17.77
C LEU A 252 7.66 -1.38 -16.32
N ILE A 253 6.73 -1.52 -15.37
CA ILE A 253 7.04 -1.69 -13.95
C ILE A 253 7.82 -2.99 -13.72
N TYR A 254 7.41 -4.09 -14.36
CA TYR A 254 8.09 -5.39 -14.24
C TYR A 254 9.43 -5.40 -14.97
N ILE A 255 9.52 -4.71 -16.12
CA ILE A 255 10.79 -4.51 -16.84
C ILE A 255 11.76 -3.72 -15.96
N LEU A 256 11.28 -2.64 -15.32
CA LEU A 256 12.07 -1.86 -14.37
C LEU A 256 12.55 -2.74 -13.20
N MET A 257 11.67 -3.55 -12.63
CA MET A 257 12.03 -4.49 -11.56
C MET A 257 13.11 -5.47 -12.01
N ALA A 258 12.92 -6.09 -13.16
CA ALA A 258 13.91 -7.04 -13.73
C ALA A 258 15.26 -6.34 -13.99
N ALA A 259 15.25 -5.14 -14.54
CA ALA A 259 16.46 -4.35 -14.76
C ALA A 259 17.18 -4.03 -13.44
N VAL A 260 16.45 -3.57 -12.41
CA VAL A 260 17.03 -3.28 -11.09
C VAL A 260 17.64 -4.53 -10.48
N LEU A 261 16.94 -5.67 -10.51
CA LEU A 261 17.47 -6.95 -9.99
C LEU A 261 18.68 -7.46 -10.77
N PHE A 262 18.72 -7.25 -12.09
CA PHE A 262 19.86 -7.65 -12.92
C PHE A 262 21.12 -6.83 -12.57
N PHE A 263 21.00 -5.51 -12.44
CA PHE A 263 22.15 -4.65 -12.15
C PHE A 263 22.52 -4.62 -10.67
N ARG A 264 21.58 -4.91 -9.75
CA ARG A 264 21.79 -4.87 -8.29
C ARG A 264 20.98 -5.94 -7.56
N PRO A 265 21.43 -7.20 -7.55
CA PRO A 265 20.72 -8.34 -6.98
C PRO A 265 20.47 -8.25 -5.47
N ALA A 266 21.12 -7.34 -4.74
CA ALA A 266 20.94 -7.17 -3.29
C ALA A 266 19.88 -6.11 -2.88
N GLY A 267 19.11 -5.56 -3.85
CA GLY A 267 18.20 -4.44 -3.56
C GLY A 267 18.98 -3.14 -3.28
N ASN A 268 18.79 -2.10 -4.07
CA ASN A 268 19.82 -1.08 -4.29
C ASN A 268 19.86 0.12 -3.35
N LEU A 269 18.94 0.27 -2.45
CA LEU A 269 18.80 1.45 -1.62
C LEU A 269 19.03 1.20 -0.12
N SER A 270 19.43 -0.02 0.24
CA SER A 270 19.94 -0.32 1.58
C SER A 270 21.41 0.09 1.67
N THR A 271 21.68 1.33 2.02
CA THR A 271 22.98 1.68 2.60
C THR A 271 23.12 0.91 3.91
N ARG A 272 24.11 0.01 3.97
CA ARG A 272 24.62 -0.57 5.22
C ARG A 272 24.92 0.51 6.25
#